data_60a7192b2541f6b6e13cfdeb65446220
#
_entry.id   60a7192b2541f6b6e13cfdeb65446220
#
_cell.length_a   1.000
_cell.length_b   1.000
_cell.length_c   1.000
_cell.angle_alpha   90.00
_cell.angle_beta   90.00
_cell.angle_gamma   90.00
#
_symmetry.space_group_name_H-M   'P 1'
#
loop_
_entity.id
_entity.type
_entity.pdbx_description
1 polymer ?
#
loop_
_entity_poly.entity_id
_entity_poly.type
_entity_poly.pdbx_seq_one_letter_code
_entity_poly.pdbx_strand_id
1 'polypeptide(L)'
;MSKPVVTEKPVTIEEIVNDVRARGDAALVAWSKKFDGTTASSPQRAVAYGDIPTSAVLAAAENVRTWHAAQRPADLTLEVSPGVTLERRWTPIRSIGIYVPTGLVSSLIMSGVPAQVAGVERIVVCTPPNGSAAVAAAAALLGIDEVWAIGGAQAIAAMAYGTESIAPVDKIFGPGGGAVNTAKLLVSRDVAIDLPAGPSEVVVVADIGFDPVIVQQ
;
A
#
# COMPACT_ATOMS: atom_id res chain seq x y z
N MET A 1 16.28 47.31 -10.00
CA MET A 1 16.30 46.09 -10.82
C MET A 1 15.80 44.94 -9.97
N SER A 2 14.55 44.52 -10.13
CA SER A 2 13.98 43.34 -9.44
C SER A 2 14.52 42.08 -10.10
N LYS A 3 15.08 41.17 -9.29
CA LYS A 3 15.48 39.83 -9.75
C LYS A 3 14.26 39.14 -10.31
N PRO A 4 14.36 38.42 -11.45
CA PRO A 4 13.26 37.61 -11.95
C PRO A 4 12.92 36.54 -10.90
N VAL A 5 11.65 36.42 -10.51
CA VAL A 5 11.12 35.33 -9.71
C VAL A 5 11.13 34.11 -10.63
N VAL A 6 12.13 33.25 -10.47
CA VAL A 6 12.16 31.95 -11.13
C VAL A 6 11.10 31.10 -10.44
N THR A 7 9.92 31.03 -11.00
CA THR A 7 8.91 30.04 -10.59
C THR A 7 9.39 28.67 -11.04
N GLU A 8 9.82 27.83 -10.11
CA GLU A 8 10.13 26.44 -10.43
C GLU A 8 8.89 25.78 -11.07
N LYS A 9 9.11 25.09 -12.18
CA LYS A 9 8.06 24.31 -12.85
C LYS A 9 7.51 23.27 -11.84
N PRO A 10 6.17 23.14 -11.71
CA PRO A 10 5.62 22.12 -10.82
C PRO A 10 6.06 20.72 -11.30
N VAL A 11 6.54 19.92 -10.35
CA VAL A 11 7.00 18.55 -10.60
C VAL A 11 5.79 17.68 -10.94
N THR A 12 5.89 16.89 -11.99
CA THR A 12 4.87 15.93 -12.38
C THR A 12 5.06 14.59 -11.67
N ILE A 13 3.99 13.84 -11.54
CA ILE A 13 4.06 12.48 -10.95
C ILE A 13 4.89 11.55 -11.84
N GLU A 14 4.81 11.72 -13.14
CA GLU A 14 5.61 10.97 -14.10
C GLU A 14 7.13 11.22 -13.93
N GLU A 15 7.53 12.47 -13.70
CA GLU A 15 8.93 12.81 -13.38
C GLU A 15 9.42 12.08 -12.13
N ILE A 16 8.58 12.00 -11.06
CA ILE A 16 8.93 11.29 -9.83
C ILE A 16 9.09 9.78 -10.11
N VAL A 17 8.14 9.18 -10.79
CA VAL A 17 8.14 7.74 -11.10
C VAL A 17 9.36 7.37 -11.94
N ASN A 18 9.65 8.14 -12.99
CA ASN A 18 10.80 7.93 -13.87
C ASN A 18 12.14 8.14 -13.15
N ASP A 19 12.19 9.11 -12.24
CA ASP A 19 13.38 9.40 -11.45
C ASP A 19 13.72 8.25 -10.48
N VAL A 20 12.72 7.70 -9.78
CA VAL A 20 12.92 6.53 -8.91
C VAL A 20 13.36 5.32 -9.73
N ARG A 21 12.74 5.08 -10.90
CA ARG A 21 13.15 4.00 -11.81
C ARG A 21 14.60 4.13 -12.26
N ALA A 22 15.08 5.36 -12.47
CA ALA A 22 16.44 5.62 -12.98
C ALA A 22 17.52 5.65 -11.88
N ARG A 23 17.20 6.19 -10.68
CA ARG A 23 18.20 6.48 -9.64
C ARG A 23 17.97 5.74 -8.32
N GLY A 24 16.96 4.88 -8.23
CA GLY A 24 16.70 4.04 -7.07
C GLY A 24 16.62 4.80 -5.73
N ASP A 25 17.35 4.35 -4.74
CA ASP A 25 17.38 4.92 -3.39
C ASP A 25 17.76 6.40 -3.36
N ALA A 26 18.63 6.86 -4.26
CA ALA A 26 19.02 8.26 -4.33
C ALA A 26 17.82 9.16 -4.68
N ALA A 27 16.93 8.71 -5.56
CA ALA A 27 15.69 9.41 -5.87
C ALA A 27 14.72 9.37 -4.68
N LEU A 28 14.56 8.22 -4.02
CA LEU A 28 13.70 8.10 -2.83
C LEU A 28 14.09 9.10 -1.75
N VAL A 29 15.39 9.19 -1.44
CA VAL A 29 15.91 10.15 -0.45
C VAL A 29 15.61 11.58 -0.88
N ALA A 30 15.85 11.94 -2.14
CA ALA A 30 15.62 13.28 -2.64
C ALA A 30 14.14 13.69 -2.57
N TRP A 31 13.23 12.81 -2.97
CA TRP A 31 11.79 13.07 -2.94
C TRP A 31 11.21 13.05 -1.53
N SER A 32 11.63 12.12 -0.67
CA SER A 32 11.23 12.11 0.73
C SER A 32 11.71 13.35 1.48
N LYS A 33 12.90 13.85 1.19
CA LYS A 33 13.36 15.14 1.71
C LYS A 33 12.47 16.29 1.26
N LYS A 34 12.08 16.31 -0.01
CA LYS A 34 11.27 17.38 -0.60
C LYS A 34 9.83 17.40 -0.10
N PHE A 35 9.19 16.24 0.01
CA PHE A 35 7.75 16.13 0.31
C PHE A 35 7.47 15.79 1.78
N ASP A 36 8.30 14.99 2.41
CA ASP A 36 8.09 14.49 3.77
C ASP A 36 8.99 15.21 4.80
N GLY A 37 9.91 16.08 4.34
CA GLY A 37 10.82 16.81 5.21
C GLY A 37 11.85 15.93 5.93
N THR A 38 12.05 14.67 5.50
CA THR A 38 13.03 13.77 6.11
C THR A 38 14.45 14.24 5.88
N THR A 39 15.33 14.02 6.86
CA THR A 39 16.77 14.31 6.78
C THR A 39 17.59 13.05 6.59
N ALA A 40 16.95 11.89 6.45
CA ALA A 40 17.64 10.62 6.28
C ALA A 40 18.46 10.58 4.97
N SER A 41 19.60 9.94 5.00
CA SER A 41 20.49 9.76 3.85
C SER A 41 20.24 8.44 3.07
N SER A 42 19.32 7.62 3.56
CA SER A 42 18.87 6.36 2.92
C SER A 42 17.39 6.14 3.21
N PRO A 43 16.68 5.32 2.41
CA PRO A 43 15.34 4.88 2.73
C PRO A 43 15.28 4.26 4.13
N GLN A 44 14.26 4.60 4.91
CA GLN A 44 14.16 4.18 6.31
C GLN A 44 13.06 3.13 6.48
N ARG A 45 13.38 2.07 7.22
CA ARG A 45 12.38 1.16 7.76
C ARG A 45 11.54 1.91 8.79
N ALA A 46 10.22 1.68 8.77
CA ALA A 46 9.37 2.20 9.82
C ALA A 46 9.62 1.44 11.13
N VAL A 47 9.76 2.18 12.22
CA VAL A 47 9.99 1.60 13.55
C VAL A 47 8.70 1.68 14.34
N ALA A 48 8.29 0.57 14.93
CA ALA A 48 7.14 0.51 15.81
C ALA A 48 7.47 1.21 17.13
N TYR A 49 6.69 2.24 17.49
CA TYR A 49 6.74 2.86 18.81
C TYR A 49 5.37 3.45 19.18
N GLY A 50 5.16 3.66 20.47
CA GLY A 50 3.89 4.16 21.03
C GLY A 50 2.83 3.06 21.16
N ASP A 51 1.78 3.42 21.87
CA ASP A 51 0.65 2.53 22.12
C ASP A 51 -0.33 2.55 20.95
N ILE A 52 -0.72 1.37 20.51
CA ILE A 52 -1.86 1.18 19.60
C ILE A 52 -2.90 0.29 20.29
N PRO A 53 -4.18 0.38 19.92
CA PRO A 53 -5.22 -0.45 20.52
C PRO A 53 -5.09 -1.91 20.07
N THR A 54 -4.11 -2.62 20.63
CA THR A 54 -3.71 -3.99 20.24
C THR A 54 -4.89 -4.96 20.14
N SER A 55 -5.78 -4.95 21.14
CA SER A 55 -6.96 -5.83 21.14
C SER A 55 -7.92 -5.53 19.99
N ALA A 56 -8.12 -4.25 19.65
CA ALA A 56 -8.97 -3.87 18.53
C ALA A 56 -8.34 -4.24 17.18
N VAL A 57 -7.02 -4.04 17.03
CA VAL A 57 -6.28 -4.44 15.81
C VAL A 57 -6.37 -5.96 15.60
N LEU A 58 -6.13 -6.76 16.65
CA LEU A 58 -6.21 -8.22 16.55
C LEU A 58 -7.63 -8.72 16.29
N ALA A 59 -8.65 -8.13 16.94
CA ALA A 59 -10.04 -8.48 16.70
C ALA A 59 -10.47 -8.15 15.25
N ALA A 60 -10.09 -6.97 14.74
CA ALA A 60 -10.36 -6.61 13.35
C ALA A 60 -9.65 -7.55 12.36
N ALA A 61 -8.39 -7.89 12.63
CA ALA A 61 -7.62 -8.82 11.81
C ALA A 61 -8.27 -10.23 11.77
N GLU A 62 -8.76 -10.71 12.91
CA GLU A 62 -9.42 -12.02 12.98
C GLU A 62 -10.75 -12.02 12.22
N ASN A 63 -11.55 -10.98 12.33
CA ASN A 63 -12.78 -10.84 11.55
C ASN A 63 -12.49 -10.86 10.04
N VAL A 64 -11.48 -10.12 9.59
CA VAL A 64 -11.06 -10.10 8.18
C VAL A 64 -10.53 -11.46 7.75
N ARG A 65 -9.74 -12.12 8.58
CA ARG A 65 -9.20 -13.48 8.33
C ARG A 65 -10.31 -14.50 8.15
N THR A 66 -11.25 -14.53 9.08
CA THR A 66 -12.40 -15.46 9.04
C THR A 66 -13.20 -15.27 7.74
N TRP A 67 -13.52 -14.03 7.39
CA TRP A 67 -14.26 -13.72 6.17
C TRP A 67 -13.52 -14.16 4.90
N HIS A 68 -12.25 -13.79 4.78
CA HIS A 68 -11.47 -14.10 3.58
C HIS A 68 -11.07 -15.56 3.48
N ALA A 69 -10.91 -16.27 4.59
CA ALA A 69 -10.69 -17.72 4.57
C ALA A 69 -11.89 -18.46 3.96
N ALA A 70 -13.11 -18.01 4.26
CA ALA A 70 -14.33 -18.59 3.68
C ALA A 70 -14.49 -18.29 2.17
N GLN A 71 -13.84 -17.25 1.65
CA GLN A 71 -13.88 -16.90 0.24
C GLN A 71 -12.79 -17.55 -0.62
N ARG A 72 -11.84 -18.25 0.00
CA ARG A 72 -10.74 -18.89 -0.73
C ARG A 72 -11.29 -19.97 -1.66
N PRO A 73 -11.09 -19.83 -3.00
CA PRO A 73 -11.60 -20.80 -3.94
C PRO A 73 -10.81 -22.10 -3.85
N ALA A 74 -11.50 -23.20 -4.07
CA ALA A 74 -10.89 -24.54 -4.18
C ALA A 74 -10.36 -24.78 -5.60
N ASP A 75 -9.31 -25.60 -5.69
CA ASP A 75 -8.88 -26.16 -6.95
C ASP A 75 -9.98 -27.07 -7.51
N LEU A 76 -10.06 -27.17 -8.83
CA LEU A 76 -11.04 -27.99 -9.52
C LEU A 76 -10.32 -28.88 -10.54
N THR A 77 -10.63 -30.17 -10.49
CA THR A 77 -10.26 -31.13 -11.51
C THR A 77 -11.54 -31.80 -12.02
N LEU A 78 -11.76 -31.78 -13.33
CA LEU A 78 -12.98 -32.30 -13.96
C LEU A 78 -12.63 -33.04 -15.26
N GLU A 79 -13.05 -34.28 -15.37
CA GLU A 79 -13.05 -35.02 -16.62
C GLU A 79 -14.30 -34.61 -17.43
N VAL A 80 -14.12 -33.87 -18.52
CA VAL A 80 -15.21 -33.31 -19.35
C VAL A 80 -15.66 -34.25 -20.43
N SER A 81 -14.80 -35.20 -20.83
CA SER A 81 -15.10 -36.31 -21.72
C SER A 81 -14.07 -37.44 -21.48
N PRO A 82 -14.31 -38.68 -21.92
CA PRO A 82 -13.36 -39.76 -21.71
C PRO A 82 -11.94 -39.43 -22.14
N GLY A 83 -11.00 -39.43 -21.19
CA GLY A 83 -9.59 -39.10 -21.42
C GLY A 83 -9.25 -37.62 -21.51
N VAL A 84 -10.21 -36.70 -21.31
CA VAL A 84 -9.97 -35.23 -21.33
C VAL A 84 -10.25 -34.66 -19.95
N THR A 85 -9.19 -34.30 -19.21
CA THR A 85 -9.27 -33.72 -17.90
C THR A 85 -8.88 -32.24 -17.95
N LEU A 86 -9.71 -31.38 -17.34
CA LEU A 86 -9.45 -29.96 -17.12
C LEU A 86 -9.12 -29.72 -15.66
N GLU A 87 -8.10 -28.91 -15.43
CA GLU A 87 -7.71 -28.49 -14.08
C GLU A 87 -7.74 -26.95 -13.96
N ARG A 88 -8.27 -26.46 -12.85
CA ARG A 88 -8.12 -25.07 -12.42
C ARG A 88 -7.40 -25.04 -11.09
N ARG A 89 -6.22 -24.43 -11.07
CA ARG A 89 -5.40 -24.26 -9.87
C ARG A 89 -5.33 -22.80 -9.46
N TRP A 90 -5.40 -22.55 -8.16
CA TRP A 90 -5.23 -21.24 -7.56
C TRP A 90 -3.87 -21.14 -6.90
N THR A 91 -3.01 -20.28 -7.43
CA THR A 91 -1.68 -20.02 -6.88
C THR A 91 -1.61 -18.60 -6.32
N PRO A 92 -1.02 -18.38 -5.13
CA PRO A 92 -0.84 -17.05 -4.61
C PRO A 92 0.09 -16.21 -5.49
N ILE A 93 -0.11 -14.91 -5.49
CA ILE A 93 0.88 -13.95 -5.98
C ILE A 93 2.09 -14.06 -5.05
N ARG A 94 3.31 -14.11 -5.58
CA ARG A 94 4.52 -14.31 -4.76
C ARG A 94 4.81 -13.13 -3.85
N SER A 95 4.69 -11.90 -4.37
CA SER A 95 4.98 -10.68 -3.63
C SER A 95 3.98 -9.57 -3.90
N ILE A 96 3.60 -8.83 -2.85
CA ILE A 96 2.75 -7.66 -3.00
C ILE A 96 3.31 -6.46 -2.26
N GLY A 97 3.03 -5.26 -2.79
CA GLY A 97 3.20 -4.00 -2.11
C GLY A 97 1.88 -3.45 -1.60
N ILE A 98 1.86 -2.94 -0.39
CA ILE A 98 0.70 -2.27 0.19
C ILE A 98 1.06 -0.82 0.49
N TYR A 99 0.37 0.11 -0.14
CA TYR A 99 0.45 1.51 0.24
C TYR A 99 -0.58 1.80 1.34
N VAL A 100 -0.11 2.28 2.48
CA VAL A 100 -0.94 2.63 3.63
C VAL A 100 -0.86 4.15 3.83
N PRO A 101 -1.96 4.90 3.68
CA PRO A 101 -1.99 6.32 4.01
C PRO A 101 -1.68 6.57 5.47
N THR A 102 -1.27 7.80 5.80
CA THR A 102 -0.89 8.21 7.16
C THR A 102 -1.90 7.76 8.21
N GLY A 103 -1.47 6.93 9.15
CA GLY A 103 -2.26 6.51 10.31
C GLY A 103 -3.42 5.54 10.03
N LEU A 104 -3.66 5.14 8.78
CA LEU A 104 -4.77 4.25 8.42
C LEU A 104 -4.41 2.77 8.61
N VAL A 105 -4.25 2.33 9.86
CA VAL A 105 -3.99 0.92 10.23
C VAL A 105 -5.04 -0.03 9.62
N SER A 106 -6.28 0.41 9.49
CA SER A 106 -7.36 -0.37 8.85
C SER A 106 -7.02 -0.77 7.41
N SER A 107 -6.37 0.11 6.63
CA SER A 107 -5.95 -0.21 5.27
C SER A 107 -4.89 -1.32 5.23
N LEU A 108 -4.01 -1.36 6.24
CA LEU A 108 -3.06 -2.46 6.39
C LEU A 108 -3.78 -3.78 6.67
N ILE A 109 -4.73 -3.78 7.62
CA ILE A 109 -5.49 -4.98 7.97
C ILE A 109 -6.28 -5.49 6.75
N MET A 110 -7.00 -4.59 6.07
CA MET A 110 -7.85 -4.92 4.92
C MET A 110 -7.09 -5.41 3.68
N SER A 111 -5.78 -5.15 3.59
CA SER A 111 -4.94 -5.63 2.48
C SER A 111 -3.99 -6.75 2.92
N GLY A 112 -3.35 -6.61 4.07
CA GLY A 112 -2.34 -7.54 4.57
C GLY A 112 -2.91 -8.88 5.02
N VAL A 113 -4.02 -8.87 5.75
CA VAL A 113 -4.64 -10.12 6.22
C VAL A 113 -5.18 -10.98 5.07
N PRO A 114 -5.92 -10.43 4.08
CA PRO A 114 -6.29 -11.20 2.90
C PRO A 114 -5.10 -11.75 2.12
N ALA A 115 -4.00 -10.99 2.02
CA ALA A 115 -2.78 -11.47 1.39
C ALA A 115 -2.18 -12.69 2.12
N GLN A 116 -2.15 -12.66 3.45
CA GLN A 116 -1.72 -13.80 4.27
C GLN A 116 -2.63 -15.01 4.07
N VAL A 117 -3.96 -14.82 4.07
CA VAL A 117 -4.94 -15.87 3.78
C VAL A 117 -4.76 -16.49 2.41
N ALA A 118 -4.43 -15.65 1.41
CA ALA A 118 -4.13 -16.10 0.05
C ALA A 118 -2.81 -16.88 -0.06
N GLY A 119 -1.91 -16.77 0.92
CA GLY A 119 -0.61 -17.42 0.93
C GLY A 119 0.49 -16.61 0.23
N VAL A 120 0.38 -15.28 0.19
CA VAL A 120 1.43 -14.39 -0.33
C VAL A 120 2.68 -14.52 0.54
N GLU A 121 3.82 -14.80 -0.09
CA GLU A 121 5.08 -15.06 0.62
C GLU A 121 5.75 -13.78 1.13
N ARG A 122 5.70 -12.69 0.34
CA ARG A 122 6.33 -11.42 0.68
C ARG A 122 5.34 -10.26 0.60
N ILE A 123 5.19 -9.54 1.71
CA ILE A 123 4.34 -8.35 1.83
C ILE A 123 5.23 -7.17 2.19
N VAL A 124 5.29 -6.18 1.29
CA VAL A 124 6.00 -4.92 1.48
C VAL A 124 5.00 -3.83 1.78
N VAL A 125 5.20 -3.08 2.83
CA VAL A 125 4.35 -1.95 3.21
C VAL A 125 5.11 -0.65 3.06
N CYS A 126 4.52 0.33 2.37
CA CYS A 126 5.00 1.70 2.33
C CYS A 126 3.96 2.64 2.94
N THR A 127 4.39 3.54 3.80
CA THR A 127 3.53 4.53 4.46
C THR A 127 4.30 5.83 4.67
N PRO A 128 3.66 7.01 4.61
CA PRO A 128 4.34 8.27 4.89
C PRO A 128 5.01 8.26 6.27
N PRO A 129 6.17 8.90 6.45
CA PRO A 129 6.90 8.91 7.71
C PRO A 129 6.06 9.40 8.90
N ASN A 130 5.19 10.39 8.66
CA ASN A 130 4.22 10.86 9.64
C ASN A 130 3.12 9.81 9.83
N GLY A 131 3.13 9.11 10.96
CA GLY A 131 2.21 8.00 11.28
C GLY A 131 2.74 6.60 10.95
N SER A 132 3.97 6.48 10.43
CA SER A 132 4.59 5.19 10.12
C SER A 132 4.75 4.28 11.34
N ALA A 133 4.93 4.84 12.53
CA ALA A 133 5.08 4.08 13.77
C ALA A 133 3.85 3.23 14.11
N ALA A 134 2.65 3.79 14.01
CA ALA A 134 1.41 3.05 14.26
C ALA A 134 1.20 1.93 13.22
N VAL A 135 1.52 2.20 11.95
CA VAL A 135 1.46 1.20 10.87
C VAL A 135 2.48 0.09 11.11
N ALA A 136 3.72 0.43 11.52
CA ALA A 136 4.74 -0.54 11.84
C ALA A 136 4.38 -1.40 13.07
N ALA A 137 3.79 -0.78 14.11
CA ALA A 137 3.32 -1.52 15.28
C ALA A 137 2.20 -2.52 14.93
N ALA A 138 1.23 -2.10 14.11
CA ALA A 138 0.18 -2.99 13.63
C ALA A 138 0.73 -4.08 12.70
N ALA A 139 1.68 -3.76 11.81
CA ALA A 139 2.34 -4.73 10.95
C ALA A 139 3.06 -5.82 11.76
N ALA A 140 3.77 -5.43 12.83
CA ALA A 140 4.43 -6.37 13.73
C ALA A 140 3.42 -7.33 14.41
N LEU A 141 2.24 -6.84 14.84
CA LEU A 141 1.17 -7.67 15.37
C LEU A 141 0.62 -8.67 14.33
N LEU A 142 0.66 -8.32 13.08
CA LEU A 142 0.21 -9.15 11.95
C LEU A 142 1.32 -10.05 11.38
N GLY A 143 2.56 -9.98 11.90
CA GLY A 143 3.69 -10.71 11.37
C GLY A 143 4.16 -10.22 9.99
N ILE A 144 4.00 -8.93 9.71
CA ILE A 144 4.49 -8.27 8.49
C ILE A 144 5.73 -7.46 8.83
N ASP A 145 6.89 -7.92 8.38
CA ASP A 145 8.19 -7.37 8.82
C ASP A 145 8.73 -6.25 7.91
N GLU A 146 8.27 -6.17 6.65
CA GLU A 146 8.81 -5.24 5.69
C GLU A 146 7.96 -3.96 5.56
N VAL A 147 8.23 -2.98 6.43
CA VAL A 147 7.53 -1.68 6.47
C VAL A 147 8.51 -0.54 6.24
N TRP A 148 8.24 0.29 5.24
CA TRP A 148 9.07 1.43 4.86
C TRP A 148 8.36 2.76 5.15
N ALA A 149 9.08 3.70 5.77
CA ALA A 149 8.61 5.05 6.04
C ALA A 149 8.79 5.94 4.80
N ILE A 150 8.04 5.64 3.74
CA ILE A 150 8.09 6.33 2.44
C ILE A 150 6.65 6.54 1.96
N GLY A 151 6.29 7.79 1.68
CA GLY A 151 4.98 8.18 1.17
C GLY A 151 4.96 8.46 -0.33
N GLY A 152 3.80 8.87 -0.84
CA GLY A 152 3.65 9.47 -2.16
C GLY A 152 3.92 8.58 -3.37
N ALA A 153 4.11 9.24 -4.51
CA ALA A 153 4.35 8.59 -5.80
C ALA A 153 5.67 7.80 -5.82
N GLN A 154 6.69 8.27 -5.09
CA GLN A 154 7.98 7.63 -4.99
C GLN A 154 7.90 6.25 -4.31
N ALA A 155 6.98 6.06 -3.35
CA ALA A 155 6.74 4.76 -2.74
C ALA A 155 6.16 3.75 -3.74
N ILE A 156 5.21 4.18 -4.56
CA ILE A 156 4.62 3.35 -5.62
C ILE A 156 5.68 2.96 -6.65
N ALA A 157 6.51 3.90 -7.08
CA ALA A 157 7.59 3.63 -8.03
C ALA A 157 8.64 2.66 -7.45
N ALA A 158 8.99 2.80 -6.16
CA ALA A 158 9.92 1.90 -5.49
C ALA A 158 9.37 0.46 -5.41
N MET A 159 8.09 0.29 -5.07
CA MET A 159 7.45 -1.03 -5.07
C MET A 159 7.34 -1.62 -6.48
N ALA A 160 7.11 -0.78 -7.50
CA ALA A 160 6.96 -1.24 -8.87
C ALA A 160 8.28 -1.68 -9.52
N TYR A 161 9.31 -0.86 -9.42
CA TYR A 161 10.56 -1.04 -10.17
C TYR A 161 11.71 -1.57 -9.33
N GLY A 162 11.55 -1.53 -8.02
CA GLY A 162 12.62 -1.82 -7.08
C GLY A 162 13.62 -0.68 -6.94
N THR A 163 14.42 -0.77 -5.90
CA THR A 163 15.58 0.07 -5.62
C THR A 163 16.64 -0.81 -4.97
N GLU A 164 17.78 -0.24 -4.57
CA GLU A 164 18.82 -0.98 -3.85
C GLU A 164 18.32 -1.53 -2.50
N SER A 165 17.39 -0.80 -1.84
CA SER A 165 16.84 -1.20 -0.53
C SER A 165 15.54 -1.99 -0.63
N ILE A 166 14.72 -1.78 -1.66
CA ILE A 166 13.38 -2.32 -1.80
C ILE A 166 13.32 -3.17 -3.08
N ALA A 167 13.22 -4.47 -2.94
CA ALA A 167 13.01 -5.33 -4.12
C ALA A 167 11.60 -5.10 -4.70
N PRO A 168 11.42 -5.16 -6.03
CA PRO A 168 10.12 -4.95 -6.67
C PRO A 168 9.10 -6.01 -6.25
N VAL A 169 7.81 -5.71 -6.44
CA VAL A 169 6.70 -6.60 -6.15
C VAL A 169 5.90 -6.93 -7.41
N ASP A 170 5.14 -8.01 -7.35
CA ASP A 170 4.34 -8.47 -8.50
C ASP A 170 3.00 -7.72 -8.62
N LYS A 171 2.47 -7.18 -7.50
CA LYS A 171 1.23 -6.38 -7.50
C LYS A 171 1.21 -5.36 -6.36
N ILE A 172 0.60 -4.21 -6.61
CA ILE A 172 0.48 -3.12 -5.63
C ILE A 172 -0.98 -2.90 -5.27
N PHE A 173 -1.25 -2.79 -3.97
CA PHE A 173 -2.55 -2.54 -3.37
C PHE A 173 -2.54 -1.30 -2.49
N GLY A 174 -3.70 -0.83 -2.15
CA GLY A 174 -3.91 0.19 -1.13
C GLY A 174 -4.46 1.50 -1.66
N PRO A 175 -5.26 2.20 -0.84
CA PRO A 175 -5.83 3.50 -1.19
C PRO A 175 -4.76 4.59 -1.16
N GLY A 176 -4.97 5.65 -1.90
CA GLY A 176 -4.08 6.80 -1.90
C GLY A 176 -4.72 8.05 -2.48
N GLY A 177 -4.17 9.20 -2.19
CA GLY A 177 -4.59 10.46 -2.81
C GLY A 177 -4.20 10.54 -4.29
N GLY A 178 -4.53 11.67 -4.94
CA GLY A 178 -4.34 11.84 -6.38
C GLY A 178 -2.95 11.49 -6.91
N ALA A 179 -1.88 11.88 -6.18
CA ALA A 179 -0.51 11.55 -6.58
C ALA A 179 -0.22 10.05 -6.58
N VAL A 180 -0.69 9.33 -5.55
CA VAL A 180 -0.54 7.88 -5.42
C VAL A 180 -1.33 7.15 -6.50
N ASN A 181 -2.59 7.55 -6.73
CA ASN A 181 -3.44 6.96 -7.76
C ASN A 181 -2.85 7.19 -9.17
N THR A 182 -2.37 8.40 -9.45
CA THR A 182 -1.69 8.70 -10.73
C THR A 182 -0.44 7.83 -10.90
N ALA A 183 0.38 7.70 -9.85
CA ALA A 183 1.56 6.84 -9.90
C ALA A 183 1.18 5.36 -10.14
N LYS A 184 0.14 4.84 -9.47
CA LYS A 184 -0.36 3.48 -9.71
C LYS A 184 -0.79 3.28 -11.16
N LEU A 185 -1.52 4.23 -11.74
CA LEU A 185 -1.91 4.17 -13.16
C LEU A 185 -0.69 4.20 -14.09
N LEU A 186 0.33 5.01 -13.80
CA LEU A 186 1.56 5.05 -14.60
C LEU A 186 2.30 3.71 -14.59
N VAL A 187 2.45 3.10 -13.41
CA VAL A 187 3.17 1.82 -13.28
C VAL A 187 2.33 0.60 -13.67
N SER A 188 1.02 0.73 -13.87
CA SER A 188 0.11 -0.39 -14.16
C SER A 188 0.40 -1.13 -15.47
N ARG A 189 1.21 -0.55 -16.33
CA ARG A 189 1.69 -1.19 -17.57
C ARG A 189 2.79 -2.22 -17.31
N ASP A 190 3.53 -2.05 -16.21
CA ASP A 190 4.69 -2.87 -15.86
C ASP A 190 4.40 -3.79 -14.66
N VAL A 191 3.57 -3.34 -13.71
CA VAL A 191 3.22 -4.05 -12.47
C VAL A 191 1.72 -4.03 -12.25
N ALA A 192 1.13 -5.15 -11.87
CA ALA A 192 -0.30 -5.20 -11.59
C ALA A 192 -0.68 -4.28 -10.41
N ILE A 193 -1.85 -3.67 -10.48
CA ILE A 193 -2.41 -2.86 -9.39
C ILE A 193 -3.80 -3.37 -9.00
N ASP A 194 -4.32 -2.90 -7.86
CA ASP A 194 -5.74 -2.99 -7.54
C ASP A 194 -6.57 -2.07 -8.48
N LEU A 195 -7.88 -2.08 -8.34
CA LEU A 195 -8.74 -1.20 -9.14
C LEU A 195 -8.39 0.28 -8.87
N PRO A 196 -8.29 1.12 -9.92
CA PRO A 196 -8.19 2.56 -9.73
C PRO A 196 -9.38 3.06 -8.91
N ALA A 197 -9.13 4.00 -8.00
CA ALA A 197 -10.19 4.63 -7.23
C ALA A 197 -11.19 5.31 -8.17
N GLY A 198 -12.43 4.84 -8.12
CA GLY A 198 -13.56 5.44 -8.82
C GLY A 198 -14.44 6.27 -7.86
N PRO A 199 -15.56 6.84 -8.34
CA PRO A 199 -16.53 7.47 -7.47
C PRO A 199 -17.06 6.44 -6.45
N SER A 200 -17.13 6.86 -5.18
CA SER A 200 -17.58 6.00 -4.09
C SER A 200 -18.90 6.53 -3.54
N GLU A 201 -19.81 5.61 -3.23
CA GLU A 201 -21.01 5.90 -2.46
C GLU A 201 -20.73 5.57 -0.98
N VAL A 202 -21.17 6.45 -0.09
CA VAL A 202 -20.97 6.28 1.36
C VAL A 202 -22.34 6.37 2.05
N VAL A 203 -22.62 5.39 2.89
CA VAL A 203 -23.74 5.45 3.83
C VAL A 203 -23.16 5.55 5.23
N VAL A 204 -23.48 6.63 5.94
CA VAL A 204 -23.11 6.84 7.33
C VAL A 204 -24.30 6.55 8.21
N VAL A 205 -24.17 5.58 9.10
CA VAL A 205 -25.17 5.28 10.14
C VAL A 205 -24.67 5.86 11.45
N ALA A 206 -25.36 6.89 11.95
CA ALA A 206 -25.03 7.55 13.20
C ALA A 206 -26.15 7.37 14.23
N ASP A 207 -25.78 7.10 15.49
CA ASP A 207 -26.74 6.97 16.59
C ASP A 207 -27.07 8.33 17.22
N ILE A 208 -28.08 8.34 18.09
CA ILE A 208 -28.52 9.54 18.84
C ILE A 208 -27.35 10.01 19.72
N GLY A 209 -26.98 11.28 19.54
CA GLY A 209 -25.84 11.89 20.27
C GLY A 209 -24.55 12.02 19.46
N PHE A 210 -24.54 11.56 18.23
CA PHE A 210 -23.41 11.79 17.33
C PHE A 210 -23.40 13.25 16.84
N ASP A 211 -22.22 13.88 16.80
CA ASP A 211 -22.08 15.25 16.31
C ASP A 211 -22.22 15.28 14.78
N PRO A 212 -23.27 15.98 14.21
CA PRO A 212 -23.46 16.05 12.77
C PRO A 212 -22.28 16.66 12.00
N VAL A 213 -21.46 17.49 12.65
CA VAL A 213 -20.30 18.15 12.03
C VAL A 213 -19.21 17.09 11.69
N ILE A 214 -19.09 16.02 12.48
CA ILE A 214 -18.12 14.94 12.23
C ILE A 214 -18.55 14.09 11.02
N VAL A 215 -19.87 14.00 10.74
CA VAL A 215 -20.39 13.23 9.60
C VAL A 215 -20.16 13.94 8.27
N GLN A 216 -19.99 15.28 8.30
CA GLN A 216 -19.85 16.11 7.10
C GLN A 216 -18.39 16.30 6.65
N GLN A 217 -17.42 15.81 7.40
CA GLN A 217 -15.99 15.85 7.08
C GLN A 217 -15.55 14.61 6.30
#